data_5fe73296e5597b51c97fc159cbbd39a0
#
_entry.id   5fe73296e5597b51c97fc159cbbd39a0
#
_cell.length_a   1.000
_cell.length_b   1.000
_cell.length_c   1.000
_cell.angle_alpha   90.00
_cell.angle_beta   90.00
_cell.angle_gamma   90.00
#
_symmetry.space_group_name_H-M   'P 1'
#
loop_
_entity.id
_entity.type
_entity.pdbx_description
1 polymer ?
#
loop_
_entity_poly.entity_id
_entity_poly.type
_entity_poly.pdbx_seq_one_letter_code
_entity_poly.pdbx_strand_id
1 'polypeptide(L)'
;MNQDVTNYINRSKHWKDELQAIREILLETELVEELKWATPCYTHNNKNVVILAPFKEYFAIGFFNGAHLTDPKGLLVKPGEHTRVGRQLRLENVADIVKKKSTIKKFIKESISAEGLTASKPEAAPAILVEELNVIFKKNATLKKAFESLTPGRQRGYLIFFSGAKQSETRIARIEKYTHQILCGRGLTDCTCGLSKRMPACDGSHKYLKK
;
A
#
# COMPACT_ATOMS: atom_id res chain seq x y z
N MET A 1 -14.08 13.09 18.44
CA MET A 1 -14.55 11.91 17.68
C MET A 1 -15.00 12.36 16.30
N ASN A 2 -14.57 11.69 15.25
CA ASN A 2 -14.90 12.05 13.87
C ASN A 2 -16.22 11.38 13.45
N GLN A 3 -17.17 12.18 12.92
CA GLN A 3 -18.51 11.70 12.54
C GLN A 3 -18.47 10.75 11.35
N ASP A 4 -17.54 10.96 10.40
CA ASP A 4 -17.42 10.10 9.22
C ASP A 4 -16.92 8.70 9.60
N VAL A 5 -16.01 8.61 10.58
CA VAL A 5 -15.56 7.33 11.14
C VAL A 5 -16.69 6.67 11.92
N THR A 6 -17.50 7.42 12.67
CA THR A 6 -18.70 6.89 13.35
C THR A 6 -19.67 6.30 12.33
N ASN A 7 -19.93 7.02 11.25
CA ASN A 7 -20.80 6.56 10.16
C ASN A 7 -20.24 5.32 9.47
N TYR A 8 -18.92 5.26 9.29
CA TYR A 8 -18.24 4.10 8.72
C TYR A 8 -18.45 2.85 9.58
N ILE A 9 -18.20 2.95 10.89
CA ILE A 9 -18.37 1.84 11.84
C ILE A 9 -19.83 1.37 11.87
N ASN A 10 -20.78 2.30 11.92
CA ASN A 10 -22.21 1.97 11.98
C ASN A 10 -22.72 1.25 10.71
N ARG A 11 -22.12 1.51 9.55
CA ARG A 11 -22.45 0.86 8.28
C ARG A 11 -21.72 -0.46 8.08
N SER A 12 -20.72 -0.78 8.90
CA SER A 12 -19.93 -2.02 8.77
C SER A 12 -20.81 -3.21 9.17
N LYS A 13 -20.99 -4.14 8.24
CA LYS A 13 -21.74 -5.38 8.47
C LYS A 13 -20.91 -6.45 9.20
N HIS A 14 -19.61 -6.41 9.00
CA HIS A 14 -18.61 -7.27 9.64
C HIS A 14 -17.63 -6.40 10.43
N TRP A 15 -17.02 -6.92 11.46
CA TRP A 15 -15.98 -6.26 12.25
C TRP A 15 -16.44 -4.97 12.97
N LYS A 16 -17.75 -4.80 13.22
CA LYS A 16 -18.27 -3.60 13.88
C LYS A 16 -17.76 -3.47 15.31
N ASP A 17 -17.78 -4.56 16.06
CA ASP A 17 -17.38 -4.59 17.46
C ASP A 17 -15.85 -4.47 17.59
N GLU A 18 -15.10 -5.09 16.66
CA GLU A 18 -13.65 -4.96 16.59
C GLU A 18 -13.23 -3.53 16.22
N LEU A 19 -13.90 -2.92 15.25
CA LEU A 19 -13.69 -1.51 14.89
C LEU A 19 -13.94 -0.59 16.07
N GLN A 20 -15.02 -0.82 16.84
CA GLN A 20 -15.34 -0.04 18.01
C GLN A 20 -14.30 -0.23 19.12
N ALA A 21 -13.93 -1.49 19.43
CA ALA A 21 -12.96 -1.80 20.47
C ALA A 21 -11.58 -1.20 20.19
N ILE A 22 -11.15 -1.26 18.93
CA ILE A 22 -9.86 -0.67 18.51
C ILE A 22 -9.94 0.86 18.51
N ARG A 23 -11.07 1.44 18.09
CA ARG A 23 -11.30 2.88 18.14
C ARG A 23 -11.13 3.45 19.55
N GLU A 24 -11.68 2.77 20.54
CA GLU A 24 -11.54 3.17 21.95
C GLU A 24 -10.07 3.20 22.38
N ILE A 25 -9.31 2.20 22.01
CA ILE A 25 -7.86 2.15 22.31
C ILE A 25 -7.10 3.29 21.62
N LEU A 26 -7.44 3.58 20.35
CA LEU A 26 -6.77 4.63 19.57
C LEU A 26 -7.12 6.04 20.08
N LEU A 27 -8.36 6.25 20.51
CA LEU A 27 -8.79 7.53 21.11
C LEU A 27 -8.21 7.80 22.51
N GLU A 28 -7.66 6.78 23.18
CA GLU A 28 -6.87 6.96 24.42
C GLU A 28 -5.44 7.46 24.13
N THR A 29 -5.07 7.68 22.85
CA THR A 29 -3.73 8.13 22.42
C THR A 29 -3.77 9.55 21.85
N GLU A 30 -2.60 10.09 21.50
CA GLU A 30 -2.46 11.43 20.89
C GLU A 30 -2.84 11.47 19.41
N LEU A 31 -3.40 10.40 18.87
CA LEU A 31 -3.75 10.32 17.46
C LEU A 31 -5.04 11.05 17.14
N VAL A 32 -5.05 11.74 16.01
CA VAL A 32 -6.23 12.38 15.43
C VAL A 32 -6.94 11.42 14.49
N GLU A 33 -8.23 11.23 14.69
CA GLU A 33 -9.08 10.35 13.90
C GLU A 33 -9.57 11.04 12.64
N GLU A 34 -9.36 10.39 11.48
CA GLU A 34 -9.79 10.87 10.17
C GLU A 34 -10.34 9.71 9.31
N LEU A 35 -11.16 10.03 8.31
CA LEU A 35 -11.53 9.07 7.28
C LEU A 35 -10.69 9.35 6.02
N LYS A 36 -9.79 8.44 5.66
CA LYS A 36 -8.96 8.52 4.45
C LYS A 36 -9.15 7.27 3.59
N TRP A 37 -9.22 7.43 2.29
CA TRP A 37 -9.43 6.30 1.35
C TRP A 37 -10.63 5.42 1.71
N ALA A 38 -11.71 6.05 2.22
CA ALA A 38 -12.93 5.39 2.69
C ALA A 38 -12.68 4.38 3.83
N THR A 39 -11.69 4.62 4.68
CA THR A 39 -11.40 3.77 5.86
C THR A 39 -10.87 4.63 7.02
N PRO A 40 -11.08 4.21 8.29
CA PRO A 40 -10.55 4.93 9.44
C PRO A 40 -9.02 4.97 9.42
N CYS A 41 -8.48 6.16 9.49
CA CYS A 41 -7.06 6.45 9.54
C CYS A 41 -6.76 7.36 10.73
N TYR A 42 -5.67 7.12 11.41
CA TYR A 42 -5.27 7.87 12.60
C TYR A 42 -3.93 8.52 12.34
N THR A 43 -3.86 9.83 12.59
CA THR A 43 -2.73 10.67 12.25
C THR A 43 -2.14 11.32 13.48
N HIS A 44 -0.86 11.68 13.40
CA HIS A 44 -0.16 12.53 14.34
C HIS A 44 0.62 13.57 13.55
N ASN A 45 0.59 14.85 13.93
CA ASN A 45 1.23 15.96 13.21
C ASN A 45 0.96 15.94 11.69
N ASN A 46 -0.28 15.66 11.27
CA ASN A 46 -0.72 15.51 9.88
C ASN A 46 -0.07 14.34 9.10
N LYS A 47 0.64 13.42 9.77
CA LYS A 47 1.19 12.22 9.16
C LYS A 47 0.37 10.99 9.54
N ASN A 48 0.20 10.08 8.58
CA ASN A 48 -0.55 8.86 8.83
C ASN A 48 0.28 7.89 9.68
N VAL A 49 -0.29 7.43 10.78
CA VAL A 49 0.35 6.52 11.74
C VAL A 49 -0.29 5.13 11.68
N VAL A 50 -1.62 5.08 11.79
CA VAL A 50 -2.39 3.83 11.84
C VAL A 50 -3.54 3.88 10.83
N ILE A 51 -3.87 2.76 10.22
CA ILE A 51 -5.04 2.56 9.38
C ILE A 51 -5.76 1.29 9.79
N LEU A 52 -7.09 1.31 9.84
CA LEU A 52 -7.90 0.14 10.13
C LEU A 52 -8.34 -0.52 8.83
N ALA A 53 -8.08 -1.81 8.68
CA ALA A 53 -8.35 -2.54 7.46
C ALA A 53 -9.13 -3.84 7.77
N PRO A 54 -10.46 -3.83 7.63
CA PRO A 54 -11.27 -5.03 7.70
C PRO A 54 -11.11 -5.85 6.41
N PHE A 55 -10.66 -7.09 6.55
CA PHE A 55 -10.62 -8.08 5.49
C PHE A 55 -11.74 -9.11 5.69
N LYS A 56 -11.91 -10.03 4.76
CA LYS A 56 -12.93 -11.07 4.87
C LYS A 56 -12.67 -12.01 6.05
N GLU A 57 -11.42 -12.43 6.22
CA GLU A 57 -11.02 -13.50 7.16
C GLU A 57 -10.43 -12.94 8.47
N TYR A 58 -10.04 -11.68 8.51
CA TYR A 58 -9.41 -11.06 9.68
C TYR A 58 -9.57 -9.54 9.66
N PHE A 59 -9.42 -8.95 10.82
CA PHE A 59 -9.29 -7.50 11.00
C PHE A 59 -7.81 -7.14 11.13
N ALA A 60 -7.37 -6.06 10.51
CA ALA A 60 -5.98 -5.62 10.60
C ALA A 60 -5.83 -4.19 11.07
N ILE A 61 -4.84 -3.98 11.95
CA ILE A 61 -4.30 -2.66 12.28
C ILE A 61 -3.04 -2.48 11.46
N GLY A 62 -3.07 -1.59 10.47
CA GLY A 62 -1.92 -1.26 9.63
C GLY A 62 -1.11 -0.12 10.25
N PHE A 63 0.20 -0.31 10.41
CA PHE A 63 1.15 0.70 10.85
C PHE A 63 1.98 1.16 9.67
N PHE A 64 1.92 2.46 9.33
CA PHE A 64 2.63 3.02 8.17
C PHE A 64 4.15 2.87 8.31
N ASN A 65 4.68 3.04 9.51
CA ASN A 65 6.09 2.89 9.84
C ASN A 65 6.42 1.55 10.56
N GLY A 66 5.61 0.52 10.31
CA GLY A 66 5.63 -0.73 11.06
C GLY A 66 6.96 -1.49 11.04
N ALA A 67 7.82 -1.28 10.04
CA ALA A 67 9.14 -1.92 9.98
C ALA A 67 10.12 -1.40 11.07
N HIS A 68 9.81 -0.27 11.67
CA HIS A 68 10.64 0.33 12.74
C HIS A 68 10.15 -0.05 14.15
N LEU A 69 9.07 -0.82 14.25
CA LEU A 69 8.50 -1.22 15.53
C LEU A 69 9.26 -2.41 16.12
N THR A 70 9.42 -2.38 17.44
CA THR A 70 10.04 -3.46 18.20
C THR A 70 9.03 -4.60 18.40
N ASP A 71 9.16 -5.66 17.61
CA ASP A 71 8.26 -6.82 17.62
C ASP A 71 8.99 -8.12 17.95
N PRO A 72 9.35 -8.37 19.22
CA PRO A 72 10.08 -9.57 19.61
C PRO A 72 9.27 -10.85 19.49
N LYS A 73 7.94 -10.74 19.35
CA LYS A 73 7.02 -11.87 19.21
C LYS A 73 6.64 -12.20 17.78
N GLY A 74 7.11 -11.41 16.79
CA GLY A 74 6.80 -11.61 15.38
C GLY A 74 5.30 -11.47 15.04
N LEU A 75 4.58 -10.58 15.73
CA LEU A 75 3.15 -10.37 15.54
C LEU A 75 2.82 -9.53 14.29
N LEU A 76 3.79 -8.76 13.85
CA LEU A 76 3.62 -7.84 12.71
C LEU A 76 3.99 -8.56 11.40
N VAL A 77 3.05 -8.57 10.46
CA VAL A 77 3.25 -9.17 9.15
C VAL A 77 3.27 -8.12 8.05
N LYS A 78 3.91 -8.42 6.92
CA LYS A 78 3.84 -7.58 5.73
C LYS A 78 2.44 -7.68 5.11
N PRO A 79 1.77 -6.57 4.74
CA PRO A 79 0.50 -6.61 4.01
C PRO A 79 0.60 -7.29 2.64
N GLY A 80 1.77 -7.26 2.02
CA GLY A 80 2.08 -7.90 0.76
C GLY A 80 3.58 -8.09 0.60
N GLU A 81 3.96 -9.00 -0.30
CA GLU A 81 5.36 -9.40 -0.54
C GLU A 81 6.28 -8.19 -0.82
N HIS A 82 5.77 -7.22 -1.57
CA HIS A 82 6.54 -6.05 -1.97
C HIS A 82 6.45 -4.87 -0.99
N THR A 83 5.76 -5.04 0.15
CA THR A 83 5.66 -3.98 1.16
C THR A 83 6.99 -3.83 1.91
N ARG A 84 7.55 -2.62 1.88
CA ARG A 84 8.85 -2.32 2.49
C ARG A 84 8.73 -1.94 3.94
N VAL A 85 7.92 -0.93 4.25
CA VAL A 85 7.87 -0.27 5.56
C VAL A 85 6.61 -0.64 6.34
N GLY A 86 5.45 -0.61 5.70
CA GLY A 86 4.19 -0.93 6.35
C GLY A 86 4.18 -2.33 6.98
N ARG A 87 3.55 -2.45 8.14
CA ARG A 87 3.26 -3.74 8.79
C ARG A 87 1.82 -3.74 9.26
N GLN A 88 1.27 -4.92 9.44
CA GLN A 88 -0.08 -5.09 9.99
C GLN A 88 -0.08 -6.09 11.15
N LEU A 89 -0.82 -5.76 12.19
CA LEU A 89 -1.21 -6.68 13.23
C LEU A 89 -2.57 -7.25 12.83
N ARG A 90 -2.67 -8.57 12.70
CA ARG A 90 -3.92 -9.28 12.38
C ARG A 90 -4.60 -9.72 13.66
N LEU A 91 -5.92 -9.58 13.68
CA LEU A 91 -6.80 -9.87 14.82
C LEU A 91 -8.02 -10.60 14.29
N GLU A 92 -8.55 -11.52 15.07
CA GLU A 92 -9.66 -12.37 14.66
C GLU A 92 -10.98 -12.01 15.34
N ASN A 93 -10.92 -11.37 16.51
CA ASN A 93 -12.09 -11.01 17.30
C ASN A 93 -11.76 -10.00 18.40
N VAL A 94 -12.79 -9.50 19.09
CA VAL A 94 -12.66 -8.53 20.20
C VAL A 94 -11.80 -9.06 21.35
N ALA A 95 -11.90 -10.37 21.67
CA ALA A 95 -11.10 -10.96 22.76
C ALA A 95 -9.60 -10.88 22.46
N ASP A 96 -9.23 -11.04 21.19
CA ASP A 96 -7.85 -10.90 20.72
C ASP A 96 -7.34 -9.45 20.85
N ILE A 97 -8.21 -8.48 20.58
CA ILE A 97 -7.92 -7.04 20.80
C ILE A 97 -7.66 -6.77 22.27
N VAL A 98 -8.55 -7.22 23.14
CA VAL A 98 -8.42 -7.01 24.60
C VAL A 98 -7.13 -7.65 25.12
N LYS A 99 -6.84 -8.90 24.73
CA LYS A 99 -5.61 -9.61 25.09
C LYS A 99 -4.34 -8.90 24.64
N LYS A 100 -4.38 -8.27 23.46
CA LYS A 100 -3.24 -7.56 22.86
C LYS A 100 -3.24 -6.04 23.13
N LYS A 101 -4.17 -5.51 23.95
CA LYS A 101 -4.33 -4.06 24.20
C LYS A 101 -3.01 -3.37 24.56
N SER A 102 -2.21 -3.95 25.46
CA SER A 102 -0.91 -3.38 25.85
C SER A 102 0.11 -3.36 24.69
N THR A 103 0.15 -4.41 23.90
CA THR A 103 1.00 -4.51 22.72
C THR A 103 0.59 -3.50 21.64
N ILE A 104 -0.71 -3.36 21.41
CA ILE A 104 -1.27 -2.38 20.46
C ILE A 104 -0.86 -0.96 20.87
N LYS A 105 -1.05 -0.60 22.15
CA LYS A 105 -0.63 0.72 22.68
C LYS A 105 0.87 0.94 22.56
N LYS A 106 1.69 -0.08 22.82
CA LYS A 106 3.13 -0.02 22.62
C LYS A 106 3.47 0.28 21.17
N PHE A 107 2.90 -0.46 20.21
CA PHE A 107 3.14 -0.23 18.78
C PHE A 107 2.69 1.16 18.33
N ILE A 108 1.56 1.67 18.84
CA ILE A 108 1.11 3.04 18.55
C ILE A 108 2.14 4.06 19.05
N LYS A 109 2.59 3.95 20.30
CA LYS A 109 3.60 4.84 20.90
C LYS A 109 4.91 4.82 20.11
N GLU A 110 5.40 3.64 19.76
CA GLU A 110 6.60 3.49 18.93
C GLU A 110 6.39 4.08 17.52
N SER A 111 5.20 3.90 16.92
CA SER A 111 4.88 4.48 15.61
C SER A 111 4.88 6.01 15.61
N ILE A 112 4.38 6.63 16.69
CA ILE A 112 4.43 8.09 16.90
C ILE A 112 5.89 8.53 17.05
N SER A 113 6.68 7.84 17.87
CA SER A 113 8.10 8.16 18.08
C SER A 113 8.94 7.95 16.82
N ALA A 114 8.56 7.01 15.98
CA ALA A 114 9.20 6.77 14.67
C ALA A 114 8.78 7.80 13.60
N GLU A 115 7.98 8.79 13.96
CA GLU A 115 7.56 9.86 13.06
C GLU A 115 8.77 10.71 12.65
N GLY A 116 9.03 10.75 11.36
CA GLY A 116 10.20 11.45 10.81
C GLY A 116 11.44 10.57 10.62
N LEU A 117 11.44 9.35 11.13
CA LEU A 117 12.39 8.37 10.65
C LEU A 117 12.00 8.09 9.18
N THR A 118 12.69 8.75 8.27
CA THR A 118 12.70 8.27 6.89
C THR A 118 13.13 6.81 6.97
N ALA A 119 12.36 5.93 6.34
CA ALA A 119 12.82 4.56 6.17
C ALA A 119 14.30 4.63 5.80
N SER A 120 15.18 4.14 6.67
CA SER A 120 16.59 3.92 6.31
C SER A 120 16.52 3.36 4.90
N LYS A 121 17.26 3.99 3.97
CA LYS A 121 17.20 3.66 2.52
C LYS A 121 17.00 2.15 2.44
N PRO A 122 15.82 1.65 2.04
CA PRO A 122 15.49 0.26 2.28
C PRO A 122 16.61 -0.53 1.66
N GLU A 123 17.16 -1.48 2.40
CA GLU A 123 18.05 -2.48 1.85
C GLU A 123 17.53 -2.82 0.45
N ALA A 124 18.36 -2.64 -0.56
CA ALA A 124 17.90 -2.67 -1.95
C ALA A 124 17.08 -3.94 -2.12
N ALA A 125 15.77 -3.80 -2.27
CA ALA A 125 14.93 -4.99 -2.44
C ALA A 125 15.55 -5.81 -3.56
N PRO A 126 15.63 -7.13 -3.42
CA PRO A 126 16.28 -7.98 -4.41
C PRO A 126 15.81 -7.57 -5.80
N ALA A 127 16.76 -7.40 -6.70
CA ALA A 127 16.46 -6.95 -8.06
C ALA A 127 15.43 -7.91 -8.65
N ILE A 128 14.26 -7.42 -9.02
CA ILE A 128 13.25 -8.23 -9.71
C ILE A 128 13.81 -8.43 -11.12
N LEU A 129 14.30 -9.64 -11.37
CA LEU A 129 14.86 -10.00 -12.66
C LEU A 129 13.73 -10.48 -13.58
N VAL A 130 13.61 -9.85 -14.75
CA VAL A 130 12.70 -10.28 -15.82
C VAL A 130 13.58 -10.54 -17.04
N GLU A 131 13.93 -11.79 -17.27
CA GLU A 131 14.87 -12.18 -18.33
C GLU A 131 14.37 -11.78 -19.72
N GLU A 132 13.07 -11.92 -19.96
CA GLU A 132 12.42 -11.54 -21.21
C GLU A 132 12.59 -10.04 -21.52
N LEU A 133 12.49 -9.19 -20.48
CA LEU A 133 12.72 -7.76 -20.63
C LEU A 133 14.17 -7.46 -21.05
N ASN A 134 15.13 -8.19 -20.49
CA ASN A 134 16.54 -8.04 -20.88
C ASN A 134 16.78 -8.47 -22.34
N VAL A 135 16.13 -9.54 -22.79
CA VAL A 135 16.20 -9.98 -24.19
C VAL A 135 15.62 -8.94 -25.13
N ILE A 136 14.46 -8.36 -24.76
CA ILE A 136 13.80 -7.30 -25.54
C ILE A 136 14.67 -6.04 -25.57
N PHE A 137 15.29 -5.66 -24.46
CA PHE A 137 16.20 -4.50 -24.40
C PHE A 137 17.43 -4.64 -25.30
N LYS A 138 17.98 -5.86 -25.45
CA LYS A 138 19.08 -6.12 -26.39
C LYS A 138 18.67 -5.87 -27.84
N LYS A 139 17.38 -6.11 -28.17
CA LYS A 139 16.83 -5.90 -29.52
C LYS A 139 16.29 -4.48 -29.74
N ASN A 140 15.95 -3.76 -28.66
CA ASN A 140 15.32 -2.43 -28.71
C ASN A 140 15.98 -1.48 -27.72
N ALA A 141 17.06 -0.84 -28.16
CA ALA A 141 17.82 0.12 -27.34
C ALA A 141 16.99 1.37 -26.96
N THR A 142 16.04 1.79 -27.81
CA THR A 142 15.15 2.91 -27.53
C THR A 142 14.23 2.61 -26.34
N LEU A 143 13.64 1.42 -26.32
CA LEU A 143 12.82 0.97 -25.21
C LEU A 143 13.63 0.87 -23.91
N LYS A 144 14.85 0.35 -23.98
CA LYS A 144 15.76 0.28 -22.83
C LYS A 144 16.01 1.67 -22.25
N LYS A 145 16.41 2.63 -23.07
CA LYS A 145 16.66 4.00 -22.64
C LYS A 145 15.43 4.67 -22.05
N ALA A 146 14.26 4.48 -22.66
CA ALA A 146 12.98 4.99 -22.13
C ALA A 146 12.65 4.38 -20.77
N PHE A 147 12.83 3.06 -20.59
CA PHE A 147 12.59 2.40 -19.32
C PHE A 147 13.54 2.88 -18.22
N GLU A 148 14.83 3.00 -18.51
CA GLU A 148 15.84 3.48 -17.58
C GLU A 148 15.62 4.95 -17.17
N SER A 149 15.00 5.75 -18.01
CA SER A 149 14.62 7.15 -17.70
C SER A 149 13.38 7.28 -16.82
N LEU A 150 12.60 6.22 -16.64
CA LEU A 150 11.49 6.21 -15.69
C LEU A 150 11.98 6.35 -14.25
N THR A 151 11.15 6.96 -13.39
CA THR A 151 11.46 6.98 -11.96
C THR A 151 11.60 5.56 -11.39
N PRO A 152 12.44 5.33 -10.36
CA PRO A 152 12.63 4.00 -9.77
C PRO A 152 11.33 3.32 -9.34
N GLY A 153 10.33 4.08 -8.90
CA GLY A 153 9.01 3.57 -8.54
C GLY A 153 8.24 3.04 -9.75
N ARG A 154 8.29 3.75 -10.90
CA ARG A 154 7.66 3.30 -12.14
C ARG A 154 8.33 2.06 -12.71
N GLN A 155 9.67 2.04 -12.75
CA GLN A 155 10.43 0.86 -13.16
C GLN A 155 10.04 -0.36 -12.31
N ARG A 156 10.02 -0.21 -10.99
CA ARG A 156 9.64 -1.28 -10.06
C ARG A 156 8.20 -1.75 -10.29
N GLY A 157 7.24 -0.84 -10.54
CA GLY A 157 5.86 -1.20 -10.85
C GLY A 157 5.76 -2.12 -12.07
N TYR A 158 6.46 -1.81 -13.14
CA TYR A 158 6.54 -2.66 -14.33
C TYR A 158 7.20 -4.01 -14.04
N LEU A 159 8.33 -4.03 -13.34
CA LEU A 159 9.04 -5.27 -13.01
C LEU A 159 8.17 -6.23 -12.18
N ILE A 160 7.46 -5.72 -11.17
CA ILE A 160 6.51 -6.51 -10.38
C ILE A 160 5.40 -7.08 -11.27
N PHE A 161 4.83 -6.25 -12.15
CA PHE A 161 3.74 -6.68 -13.03
C PHE A 161 4.19 -7.74 -14.05
N PHE A 162 5.37 -7.58 -14.64
CA PHE A 162 5.90 -8.53 -15.62
C PHE A 162 6.27 -9.84 -14.93
N SER A 163 7.01 -9.81 -13.82
CA SER A 163 7.43 -11.01 -13.08
C SER A 163 6.27 -11.79 -12.45
N GLY A 164 5.13 -11.16 -12.23
CA GLY A 164 3.94 -11.80 -11.65
C GLY A 164 3.28 -12.85 -12.57
N ALA A 165 3.71 -12.99 -13.83
CA ALA A 165 3.24 -14.06 -14.71
C ALA A 165 4.17 -15.28 -14.65
N LYS A 166 3.58 -16.47 -14.51
CA LYS A 166 4.35 -17.74 -14.45
C LYS A 166 4.98 -18.11 -15.79
N GLN A 167 4.25 -17.90 -16.90
CA GLN A 167 4.67 -18.29 -18.24
C GLN A 167 5.45 -17.16 -18.94
N SER A 168 6.52 -17.53 -19.66
CA SER A 168 7.38 -16.59 -20.40
C SER A 168 6.62 -15.84 -21.47
N GLU A 169 5.75 -16.51 -22.25
CA GLU A 169 4.93 -15.89 -23.28
C GLU A 169 4.01 -14.81 -22.71
N THR A 170 3.46 -15.06 -21.51
CA THR A 170 2.61 -14.06 -20.83
C THR A 170 3.42 -12.85 -20.40
N ARG A 171 4.68 -13.05 -19.95
CA ARG A 171 5.58 -11.94 -19.61
C ARG A 171 5.93 -11.12 -20.84
N ILE A 172 6.24 -11.76 -21.95
CA ILE A 172 6.53 -11.10 -23.24
C ILE A 172 5.32 -10.27 -23.69
N ALA A 173 4.12 -10.87 -23.73
CA ALA A 173 2.89 -10.19 -24.14
C ALA A 173 2.59 -8.97 -23.23
N ARG A 174 2.86 -9.07 -21.93
CA ARG A 174 2.74 -7.92 -21.01
C ARG A 174 3.74 -6.81 -21.35
N ILE A 175 4.99 -7.14 -21.64
CA ILE A 175 6.01 -6.15 -22.00
C ILE A 175 5.63 -5.46 -23.30
N GLU A 176 5.25 -6.20 -24.32
CA GLU A 176 4.82 -5.68 -25.63
C GLU A 176 3.61 -4.73 -25.47
N LYS A 177 2.59 -5.14 -24.73
CA LYS A 177 1.42 -4.34 -24.45
C LYS A 177 1.74 -2.97 -23.85
N TYR A 178 2.73 -2.89 -22.97
CA TYR A 178 3.09 -1.67 -22.27
C TYR A 178 4.28 -0.91 -22.89
N THR A 179 4.86 -1.43 -23.98
CA THR A 179 6.01 -0.81 -24.66
C THR A 179 5.73 0.64 -25.04
N HIS A 180 4.59 0.94 -25.66
CA HIS A 180 4.23 2.31 -26.03
C HIS A 180 4.11 3.23 -24.81
N GLN A 181 3.55 2.74 -23.71
CA GLN A 181 3.38 3.51 -22.49
C GLN A 181 4.73 3.84 -21.83
N ILE A 182 5.67 2.90 -21.86
CA ILE A 182 7.05 3.09 -21.41
C ILE A 182 7.77 4.14 -22.27
N LEU A 183 7.65 4.04 -23.60
CA LEU A 183 8.22 5.00 -24.53
C LEU A 183 7.71 6.42 -24.32
N CYS A 184 6.46 6.57 -23.88
CA CYS A 184 5.87 7.85 -23.49
C CYS A 184 6.27 8.32 -22.08
N GLY A 185 7.18 7.63 -21.38
CA GLY A 185 7.64 7.98 -20.02
C GLY A 185 6.57 7.79 -18.93
N ARG A 186 5.55 6.98 -19.17
CA ARG A 186 4.40 6.76 -18.25
C ARG A 186 4.61 5.53 -17.37
N GLY A 187 4.04 5.56 -16.17
CA GLY A 187 3.98 4.42 -15.26
C GLY A 187 2.85 3.46 -15.60
N LEU A 188 2.87 2.27 -15.00
CA LEU A 188 1.91 1.18 -15.25
C LEU A 188 0.44 1.61 -15.09
N THR A 189 0.15 2.48 -14.11
CA THR A 189 -1.20 2.94 -13.75
C THR A 189 -1.46 4.38 -14.15
N ASP A 190 -0.55 5.00 -14.91
CA ASP A 190 -0.73 6.38 -15.34
C ASP A 190 -1.89 6.48 -16.34
N CYS A 191 -2.60 7.59 -16.28
CA CYS A 191 -3.72 7.86 -17.15
C CYS A 191 -3.26 8.01 -18.61
N THR A 192 -3.90 7.27 -19.51
CA THR A 192 -3.62 7.32 -20.95
C THR A 192 -4.68 8.08 -21.75
N CYS A 193 -5.87 8.33 -21.17
CA CYS A 193 -6.96 9.01 -21.86
C CYS A 193 -6.90 10.54 -21.79
N GLY A 194 -6.07 11.11 -20.91
CA GLY A 194 -5.94 12.55 -20.73
C GLY A 194 -7.08 13.24 -19.97
N LEU A 195 -8.15 12.52 -19.61
CA LEU A 195 -9.35 13.07 -18.96
C LEU A 195 -9.30 13.07 -17.43
N SER A 196 -8.29 12.41 -16.84
CA SER A 196 -8.20 12.30 -15.39
C SER A 196 -7.97 13.66 -14.73
N LYS A 197 -8.77 13.96 -13.73
CA LYS A 197 -8.56 15.12 -12.84
C LYS A 197 -7.46 14.89 -11.81
N ARG A 198 -6.90 13.66 -11.75
CA ARG A 198 -5.90 13.23 -10.78
C ARG A 198 -4.58 12.81 -11.44
N MET A 199 -4.23 13.50 -12.56
CA MET A 199 -2.99 13.20 -13.28
C MET A 199 -1.77 13.13 -12.33
N PRO A 200 -0.85 12.20 -12.53
CA PRO A 200 -0.79 11.20 -13.60
C PRO A 200 -1.66 9.96 -13.39
N ALA A 201 -2.27 9.78 -12.22
CA ALA A 201 -3.09 8.60 -11.91
C ALA A 201 -4.42 8.63 -12.67
N CYS A 202 -4.94 7.45 -13.03
CA CYS A 202 -6.25 7.33 -13.64
C CYS A 202 -7.36 7.34 -12.56
N ASP A 203 -8.35 8.22 -12.70
CA ASP A 203 -9.54 8.31 -11.85
C ASP A 203 -10.77 7.58 -12.42
N GLY A 204 -10.61 6.91 -13.57
CA GLY A 204 -11.66 6.19 -14.24
C GLY A 204 -12.52 7.06 -15.19
N SER A 205 -12.21 8.33 -15.39
CA SER A 205 -12.97 9.25 -16.29
C SER A 205 -13.10 8.72 -17.72
N HIS A 206 -12.17 7.86 -18.19
CA HIS A 206 -12.25 7.22 -19.50
C HIS A 206 -13.52 6.36 -19.71
N LYS A 207 -14.21 5.94 -18.63
CA LYS A 207 -15.48 5.19 -18.72
C LYS A 207 -16.60 6.00 -19.38
N TYR A 208 -16.48 7.31 -19.38
CA TYR A 208 -17.45 8.22 -20.00
C TYR A 208 -17.12 8.56 -21.46
N LEU A 209 -15.97 8.10 -21.99
CA LEU A 209 -15.69 8.16 -23.41
C LEU A 209 -16.60 7.13 -24.11
N LYS A 210 -17.59 7.61 -24.87
CA LYS A 210 -18.32 6.75 -25.82
C LYS A 210 -17.30 6.17 -26.80
N LYS A 211 -17.28 4.85 -26.95
CA LYS A 211 -16.54 4.18 -28.01
C LYS A 211 -17.11 4.54 -29.36
#